data_2363ce02f452e548a0145a5738e23b2a
#
_entry.id   2363ce02f452e548a0145a5738e23b2a
#
_cell.length_a   1.000
_cell.length_b   1.000
_cell.length_c   1.000
_cell.angle_alpha   90.00
_cell.angle_beta   90.00
_cell.angle_gamma   90.00
#
_symmetry.space_group_name_H-M   'P 1'
#
loop_
_entity.id
_entity.type
_entity.pdbx_description
1 polymer ?
#
loop_
_entity_poly.entity_id
_entity_poly.type
_entity_poly.pdbx_seq_one_letter_code
_entity_poly.pdbx_strand_id
1 'polypeptide(L)'
;MEMRHHRKILRISYKDHVAKEEVCAKIQQAIEVPEDLLIIVKRCKLTRYEHVSSSSGLAKTTLQGTVKVGRRQGRQNKRCEDNIREWTGLGFANSQRAVENREKWRKLVVKSSVVP
;
A
#
# COMPACT_ATOMS: atom_id res chain seq x y z
N MET A 1 10.60 -5.07 -12.19
CA MET A 1 11.37 -3.90 -11.69
C MET A 1 12.20 -4.22 -10.44
N GLU A 2 11.64 -4.92 -9.47
CA GLU A 2 12.27 -5.26 -8.19
C GLU A 2 13.63 -5.96 -8.33
N MET A 3 13.74 -6.98 -9.18
CA MET A 3 14.99 -7.72 -9.40
C MET A 3 16.14 -6.85 -9.95
N ARG A 4 15.84 -5.79 -10.70
CA ARG A 4 16.86 -4.85 -11.19
C ARG A 4 17.49 -4.07 -10.04
N HIS A 5 16.69 -3.67 -9.05
CA HIS A 5 17.18 -3.00 -7.85
C HIS A 5 17.98 -3.93 -6.96
N HIS A 6 17.52 -5.17 -6.76
CA HIS A 6 18.22 -6.20 -5.99
C HIS A 6 19.62 -6.48 -6.57
N ARG A 7 19.73 -6.68 -7.87
CA ARG A 7 21.01 -6.86 -8.54
C ARG A 7 21.93 -5.65 -8.41
N LYS A 8 21.34 -4.44 -8.49
CA LYS A 8 22.11 -3.19 -8.34
C LYS A 8 22.67 -3.02 -6.94
N ILE A 9 21.89 -3.35 -5.90
CA ILE A 9 22.32 -3.34 -4.49
C ILE A 9 23.45 -4.33 -4.26
N LEU A 10 23.33 -5.55 -4.80
CA LEU A 10 24.33 -6.59 -4.68
C LEU A 10 25.52 -6.42 -5.66
N ARG A 11 25.52 -5.37 -6.49
CA ARG A 11 26.52 -5.12 -7.54
C ARG A 11 26.69 -6.29 -8.53
N ILE A 12 25.62 -7.06 -8.75
CA ILE A 12 25.60 -8.18 -9.71
C ILE A 12 25.28 -7.63 -11.10
N SER A 13 26.22 -7.83 -12.03
CA SER A 13 26.05 -7.46 -13.43
C SER A 13 25.19 -8.49 -14.17
N TYR A 14 24.57 -8.08 -15.27
CA TYR A 14 23.91 -8.99 -16.21
C TYR A 14 24.85 -10.04 -16.77
N LYS A 15 26.15 -9.71 -16.90
CA LYS A 15 27.21 -10.62 -17.40
C LYS A 15 27.51 -11.76 -16.45
N ASP A 16 27.16 -11.66 -15.18
CA ASP A 16 27.48 -12.65 -14.16
C ASP A 16 26.54 -13.87 -14.20
N HIS A 17 25.49 -13.81 -15.05
CA HIS A 17 24.49 -14.87 -15.25
C HIS A 17 23.92 -15.51 -13.98
N VAL A 18 23.83 -14.73 -12.88
CA VAL A 18 23.32 -15.20 -11.60
C VAL A 18 21.80 -15.41 -11.67
N ALA A 19 21.35 -16.59 -11.26
CA ALA A 19 19.94 -16.94 -11.24
C ALA A 19 19.11 -16.03 -10.30
N LYS A 20 17.82 -15.90 -10.60
CA LYS A 20 16.92 -15.06 -9.80
C LYS A 20 16.84 -15.55 -8.36
N GLU A 21 16.76 -16.85 -8.17
CA GLU A 21 16.67 -17.52 -6.87
C GLU A 21 17.90 -17.23 -6.01
N GLU A 22 19.08 -17.24 -6.60
CA GLU A 22 20.33 -16.93 -5.90
C GLU A 22 20.42 -15.47 -5.49
N VAL A 23 19.96 -14.55 -6.34
CA VAL A 23 19.86 -13.12 -5.98
C VAL A 23 18.90 -12.91 -4.82
N CYS A 24 17.74 -13.57 -4.82
CA CYS A 24 16.78 -13.51 -3.72
C CYS A 24 17.36 -14.09 -2.43
N ALA A 25 18.08 -15.23 -2.49
CA ALA A 25 18.72 -15.84 -1.34
C ALA A 25 19.79 -14.91 -0.71
N LYS A 26 20.62 -14.27 -1.54
CA LYS A 26 21.63 -13.31 -1.06
C LYS A 26 20.99 -12.09 -0.38
N ILE A 27 19.86 -11.61 -0.90
CA ILE A 27 19.11 -10.50 -0.27
C ILE A 27 18.46 -10.96 1.03
N GLN A 28 17.87 -12.15 1.08
CA GLN A 28 17.30 -12.69 2.32
C GLN A 28 18.33 -12.88 3.42
N GLN A 29 19.56 -13.21 3.08
CA GLN A 29 20.67 -13.27 4.04
C GLN A 29 21.11 -11.88 4.52
N ALA A 30 21.01 -10.86 3.67
CA ALA A 30 21.42 -9.49 3.99
C ALA A 30 20.34 -8.70 4.73
N ILE A 31 19.07 -9.06 4.56
CA ILE A 31 17.90 -8.41 5.16
C ILE A 31 17.11 -9.49 5.88
N GLU A 32 16.99 -9.39 7.20
CA GLU A 32 16.41 -10.42 8.06
C GLU A 32 15.01 -10.90 7.68
N VAL A 33 14.20 -10.10 7.02
CA VAL A 33 12.94 -10.53 6.36
C VAL A 33 12.59 -9.52 5.25
N PRO A 34 12.76 -9.82 3.98
CA PRO A 34 12.22 -8.96 2.93
C PRO A 34 10.69 -9.06 2.95
N GLU A 35 10.04 -8.02 3.46
CA GLU A 35 8.59 -7.90 3.32
C GLU A 35 8.23 -7.82 1.84
N ASP A 36 7.16 -8.51 1.45
CA ASP A 36 6.61 -8.41 0.10
C ASP A 36 6.26 -6.94 -0.21
N LEU A 37 6.65 -6.48 -1.39
CA LEU A 37 6.38 -5.13 -1.86
C LEU A 37 4.88 -4.78 -1.74
N LEU A 38 4.00 -5.74 -1.98
CA LEU A 38 2.56 -5.56 -1.87
C LEU A 38 2.14 -5.23 -0.43
N ILE A 39 2.74 -5.90 0.56
CA ILE A 39 2.49 -5.65 2.00
C ILE A 39 2.90 -4.23 2.35
N ILE A 40 4.09 -3.81 1.90
CA ILE A 40 4.61 -2.46 2.13
C ILE A 40 3.66 -1.41 1.53
N VAL A 41 3.24 -1.62 0.27
CA VAL A 41 2.32 -0.70 -0.42
C VAL A 41 0.96 -0.60 0.28
N LYS A 42 0.38 -1.74 0.69
CA LYS A 42 -0.88 -1.75 1.44
C LYS A 42 -0.74 -0.98 2.76
N ARG A 43 0.32 -1.27 3.52
CA ARG A 43 0.60 -0.60 4.80
C ARG A 43 0.76 0.91 4.62
N CYS A 44 1.56 1.35 3.65
CA CYS A 44 1.75 2.77 3.37
C CYS A 44 0.45 3.48 2.99
N LYS A 45 -0.38 2.86 2.15
CA LYS A 45 -1.68 3.45 1.75
C LYS A 45 -2.66 3.53 2.92
N LEU A 46 -2.75 2.50 3.77
CA LEU A 46 -3.63 2.49 4.94
C LEU A 46 -3.19 3.50 5.99
N THR A 47 -1.88 3.64 6.23
CA THR A 47 -1.32 4.65 7.14
C THR A 47 -1.56 6.07 6.61
N ARG A 48 -1.38 6.27 5.30
CA ARG A 48 -1.67 7.56 4.68
C ARG A 48 -3.16 7.92 4.76
N TYR A 49 -4.05 6.94 4.61
CA TYR A 49 -5.49 7.13 4.77
C TYR A 49 -5.83 7.62 6.18
N GLU A 50 -5.26 7.01 7.24
CA GLU A 50 -5.39 7.48 8.63
C GLU A 50 -5.01 8.95 8.76
N HIS A 51 -3.85 9.29 8.23
CA HIS A 51 -3.30 10.64 8.35
C HIS A 51 -4.19 11.70 7.67
N VAL A 52 -4.63 11.41 6.45
CA VAL A 52 -5.49 12.32 5.69
C VAL A 52 -6.90 12.40 6.28
N SER A 53 -7.45 11.27 6.75
CA SER A 53 -8.80 11.24 7.34
C SER A 53 -8.85 11.96 8.70
N SER A 54 -7.75 11.96 9.45
CA SER A 54 -7.62 12.66 10.74
C SER A 54 -7.32 14.15 10.56
N SER A 55 -6.85 14.57 9.38
CA SER A 55 -6.59 15.99 9.11
C SER A 55 -7.87 16.74 8.75
N SER A 56 -7.93 18.01 9.11
CA SER A 56 -8.94 18.93 8.61
C SER A 56 -8.39 19.70 7.43
N GLY A 57 -9.06 19.68 6.29
CA GLY A 57 -8.64 20.50 5.16
C GLY A 57 -8.86 19.88 3.78
N LEU A 58 -8.28 20.53 2.79
CA LEU A 58 -8.45 20.21 1.37
C LEU A 58 -8.05 18.75 1.03
N ALA A 59 -7.02 18.22 1.71
CA ALA A 59 -6.57 16.84 1.52
C ALA A 59 -7.68 15.82 1.87
N LYS A 60 -8.41 16.05 2.95
CA LYS A 60 -9.56 15.23 3.34
C LYS A 60 -10.69 15.36 2.32
N THR A 61 -11.01 16.58 1.90
CA THR A 61 -12.02 16.83 0.87
C THR A 61 -11.65 16.17 -0.45
N THR A 62 -10.39 16.18 -0.85
CA THR A 62 -9.91 15.52 -2.07
C THR A 62 -9.99 13.99 -1.96
N LEU A 63 -9.69 13.42 -0.80
CA LEU A 63 -9.78 11.97 -0.56
C LEU A 63 -11.24 11.49 -0.58
N GLN A 64 -12.13 12.25 0.05
CA GLN A 64 -13.57 11.99 0.15
C GLN A 64 -14.33 12.53 -1.05
N GLY A 65 -13.71 13.45 -1.81
CA GLY A 65 -14.35 14.35 -2.73
C GLY A 65 -14.98 13.71 -3.94
N THR A 66 -16.25 13.91 -4.01
CA THR A 66 -17.00 13.94 -5.24
C THR A 66 -16.98 15.38 -5.75
N VAL A 67 -16.02 15.72 -6.58
CA VAL A 67 -16.17 16.92 -7.41
C VAL A 67 -17.37 16.66 -8.32
N LYS A 68 -18.41 17.46 -8.19
CA LYS A 68 -19.63 17.42 -9.03
C LYS A 68 -19.30 17.89 -10.47
N VAL A 69 -18.33 17.25 -11.10
CA VAL A 69 -18.06 17.46 -12.53
C VAL A 69 -18.69 16.30 -13.28
N GLY A 70 -19.46 16.64 -14.30
CA GLY A 70 -20.11 15.67 -15.16
C GLY A 70 -19.12 14.59 -15.62
N ARG A 71 -19.48 13.34 -15.42
CA ARG A 71 -18.60 12.20 -15.67
C ARG A 71 -18.54 11.90 -17.15
N ARG A 72 -17.32 11.81 -17.70
CA ARG A 72 -17.11 11.27 -19.05
C ARG A 72 -17.49 9.78 -19.09
N GLN A 73 -18.06 9.34 -20.19
CA GLN A 73 -18.33 7.92 -20.47
C GLN A 73 -17.03 7.12 -20.45
N GLY A 74 -16.99 6.01 -19.73
CA GLY A 74 -15.82 5.14 -19.63
C GLY A 74 -15.81 4.28 -18.38
N ARG A 75 -14.82 3.39 -18.28
CA ARG A 75 -14.61 2.52 -17.11
C ARG A 75 -14.44 3.36 -15.86
N GLN A 76 -15.07 2.94 -14.78
CA GLN A 76 -14.92 3.57 -13.46
C GLN A 76 -13.48 3.47 -12.99
N ASN A 77 -12.84 4.61 -12.72
CA ASN A 77 -11.51 4.62 -12.08
C ASN A 77 -11.62 4.12 -10.65
N LYS A 78 -10.75 3.17 -10.28
CA LYS A 78 -10.64 2.68 -8.91
C LYS A 78 -10.14 3.82 -8.01
N ARG A 79 -10.91 4.15 -6.98
CA ARG A 79 -10.59 5.21 -6.02
C ARG A 79 -9.78 4.64 -4.87
N CYS A 80 -9.16 5.52 -4.08
CA CYS A 80 -8.45 5.12 -2.86
C CYS A 80 -9.36 4.39 -1.87
N GLU A 81 -10.61 4.83 -1.75
CA GLU A 81 -11.63 4.19 -0.93
C GLU A 81 -11.93 2.74 -1.32
N ASP A 82 -11.96 2.46 -2.62
CA ASP A 82 -12.20 1.09 -3.11
C ASP A 82 -11.09 0.15 -2.64
N ASN A 83 -9.84 0.61 -2.62
CA ASN A 83 -8.72 -0.16 -2.09
C ASN A 83 -8.85 -0.36 -0.57
N ILE A 84 -9.22 0.68 0.18
CA ILE A 84 -9.42 0.59 1.63
C ILE A 84 -10.52 -0.42 1.95
N ARG A 85 -11.66 -0.33 1.26
CA ARG A 85 -12.78 -1.26 1.41
C ARG A 85 -12.39 -2.69 1.06
N GLU A 86 -11.66 -2.88 -0.02
CA GLU A 86 -11.20 -4.20 -0.48
C GLU A 86 -10.26 -4.85 0.53
N TRP A 87 -9.33 -4.10 1.12
CA TRP A 87 -8.32 -4.64 2.03
C TRP A 87 -8.78 -4.76 3.47
N THR A 88 -9.61 -3.86 3.96
CA THR A 88 -10.09 -3.88 5.34
C THR A 88 -11.46 -4.51 5.52
N GLY A 89 -12.23 -4.67 4.45
CA GLY A 89 -13.63 -5.10 4.50
C GLY A 89 -14.58 -4.05 5.08
N LEU A 90 -14.09 -2.85 5.41
CA LEU A 90 -14.90 -1.80 6.04
C LEU A 90 -15.49 -0.85 4.99
N GLY A 91 -16.77 -0.54 5.14
CA GLY A 91 -17.38 0.56 4.40
C GLY A 91 -16.84 1.92 4.84
N PHE A 92 -17.01 2.95 4.01
CA PHE A 92 -16.46 4.29 4.22
C PHE A 92 -16.73 4.87 5.63
N ALA A 93 -17.99 4.88 6.07
CA ALA A 93 -18.37 5.41 7.39
C ALA A 93 -17.69 4.65 8.54
N ASN A 94 -17.57 3.32 8.42
CA ASN A 94 -16.93 2.48 9.42
C ASN A 94 -15.41 2.65 9.44
N SER A 95 -14.80 2.85 8.28
CA SER A 95 -13.36 3.11 8.19
C SER A 95 -12.99 4.46 8.82
N GLN A 96 -13.82 5.48 8.65
CA GLN A 96 -13.63 6.77 9.31
C GLN A 96 -13.71 6.67 10.83
N ARG A 97 -14.72 5.98 11.38
CA ARG A 97 -14.82 5.73 12.82
C ARG A 97 -13.66 4.90 13.36
N ALA A 98 -13.19 3.93 12.58
CA ALA A 98 -12.05 3.11 12.97
C ALA A 98 -10.75 3.91 13.05
N VAL A 99 -10.56 4.92 12.19
CA VAL A 99 -9.40 5.82 12.18
C VAL A 99 -9.37 6.73 13.43
N GLU A 100 -10.50 7.08 14.00
CA GLU A 100 -10.56 7.87 15.26
C GLU A 100 -9.82 7.15 16.40
N ASN A 101 -9.82 5.82 16.39
CA ASN A 101 -9.06 5.02 17.35
C ASN A 101 -7.78 4.48 16.71
N ARG A 102 -6.68 5.24 16.87
CA ARG A 102 -5.37 4.91 16.27
C ARG A 102 -4.86 3.51 16.58
N GLU A 103 -5.06 3.01 17.80
CA GLU A 103 -4.58 1.67 18.16
C GLU A 103 -5.34 0.58 17.43
N LYS A 104 -6.65 0.70 17.35
CA LYS A 104 -7.50 -0.24 16.57
C LYS A 104 -7.15 -0.20 15.10
N TRP A 105 -6.94 1.01 14.56
CA TRP A 105 -6.54 1.17 13.16
C TRP A 105 -5.21 0.53 12.86
N ARG A 106 -4.18 0.75 13.68
CA ARG A 106 -2.86 0.13 13.51
C ARG A 106 -2.91 -1.40 13.51
N LYS A 107 -3.66 -2.00 14.43
CA LYS A 107 -3.88 -3.46 14.46
C LYS A 107 -4.56 -3.94 13.18
N LEU A 108 -5.54 -3.19 12.69
CA LEU A 108 -6.24 -3.49 11.44
C LEU A 108 -5.30 -3.36 10.23
N VAL A 109 -4.44 -2.36 10.19
CA VAL A 109 -3.44 -2.16 9.13
C VAL A 109 -2.50 -3.36 9.04
N VAL A 110 -1.96 -3.80 10.18
CA VAL A 110 -1.07 -4.99 10.23
C VAL A 110 -1.80 -6.22 9.72
N LYS A 111 -3.02 -6.47 10.21
CA LYS A 111 -3.83 -7.62 9.80
C LYS A 111 -4.16 -7.58 8.30
N SER A 112 -4.63 -6.44 7.80
CA SER A 112 -5.07 -6.29 6.40
C SER A 112 -3.92 -6.26 5.39
N SER A 113 -2.70 -5.91 5.82
CA SER A 113 -1.54 -5.90 4.93
C SER A 113 -1.00 -7.30 4.66
N VAL A 114 -1.14 -8.22 5.60
CA VAL A 114 -0.62 -9.60 5.51
C VAL A 114 -1.58 -10.53 4.75
N VAL A 115 -2.89 -10.24 4.78
CA VAL A 115 -3.88 -11.06 4.06
C VAL A 115 -3.73 -10.83 2.54
N PRO A 116 -3.55 -11.92 1.77
CA PRO A 116 -3.43 -11.83 0.31
C PRO A 116 -4.69 -11.31 -0.38
#